data_c6a52b304c0277517b90cf0ed05e53fd
#
_entry.id   c6a52b304c0277517b90cf0ed05e53fd
#
_cell.length_a   1.000
_cell.length_b   1.000
_cell.length_c   1.000
_cell.angle_alpha   90.00
_cell.angle_beta   90.00
_cell.angle_gamma   90.00
#
_symmetry.space_group_name_H-M   'P 1'
#
loop_
_entity.id
_entity.type
_entity.pdbx_description
1 polymer ?
#
loop_
_entity_poly.entity_id
_entity_poly.type
_entity_poly.pdbx_seq_one_letter_code
_entity_poly.pdbx_strand_id
1 'polypeptide(L)'
;MRTGADAGSAELGGKYMKKSISVVTLFPGASQCYAGQIRELFGDLVEVYSYSTSDQSVEKITRTDLYLVSTDAFKIAEEESQYVPADGQVVEIYVGYSKEVIRRLKEIPAGTRVLFVNVTHQMAREAITQLEQSGVNQLQFIPYGPDVFTMEPTFGDDVVPENVKLAVTPDEMDFVPAGMEQVINIGHRPCTANTMIETALRLGLESVMEEKNSRIIFTLWLP
;
A
#
# COMPACT_ATOMS: atom_id res chain seq x y z
N MET A 1 -43.53 -23.41 -45.95
CA MET A 1 -42.32 -24.03 -45.34
C MET A 1 -41.32 -22.94 -45.08
N ARG A 2 -41.17 -22.54 -43.80
CA ARG A 2 -40.18 -21.57 -43.35
C ARG A 2 -39.27 -22.31 -42.38
N THR A 3 -38.03 -22.44 -42.77
CA THR A 3 -36.97 -22.94 -41.91
C THR A 3 -36.35 -21.76 -41.20
N GLY A 4 -36.57 -21.69 -39.90
CA GLY A 4 -35.90 -20.72 -39.04
C GLY A 4 -34.42 -21.10 -38.87
N ALA A 5 -33.55 -20.15 -39.15
CA ALA A 5 -32.13 -20.24 -38.79
C ALA A 5 -32.00 -19.77 -37.36
N ASP A 6 -31.67 -20.69 -36.50
CA ASP A 6 -31.29 -20.47 -35.13
C ASP A 6 -29.85 -19.88 -35.13
N ALA A 7 -29.72 -18.59 -34.82
CA ALA A 7 -28.46 -17.95 -34.70
C ALA A 7 -27.92 -18.27 -33.29
N GLY A 8 -27.11 -19.32 -33.23
CA GLY A 8 -26.41 -19.69 -32.03
C GLY A 8 -25.57 -18.52 -31.49
N SER A 9 -25.89 -18.11 -30.29
CA SER A 9 -25.03 -17.26 -29.43
C SER A 9 -23.72 -17.99 -29.24
N ALA A 10 -22.69 -17.54 -29.95
CA ALA A 10 -21.32 -17.96 -29.67
C ALA A 10 -20.93 -17.42 -28.29
N GLU A 11 -20.92 -18.29 -27.30
CA GLU A 11 -20.27 -18.07 -26.02
C GLU A 11 -18.80 -17.78 -26.29
N LEU A 12 -18.40 -16.53 -26.12
CA LEU A 12 -17.00 -16.09 -26.04
C LEU A 12 -16.39 -16.55 -24.70
N GLY A 13 -16.32 -17.85 -24.51
CA GLY A 13 -15.59 -18.49 -23.43
C GLY A 13 -14.09 -18.54 -23.70
N GLY A 14 -13.47 -17.39 -23.96
CA GLY A 14 -12.01 -17.28 -23.93
C GLY A 14 -11.56 -17.48 -22.50
N LYS A 15 -11.03 -18.67 -22.18
CA LYS A 15 -10.42 -18.98 -20.89
C LYS A 15 -9.15 -18.11 -20.75
N TYR A 16 -9.32 -16.88 -20.25
CA TYR A 16 -8.19 -16.06 -19.87
C TYR A 16 -7.36 -16.86 -18.85
N MET A 17 -6.10 -17.14 -19.16
CA MET A 17 -5.21 -17.72 -18.17
C MET A 17 -5.08 -16.71 -17.03
N LYS A 18 -5.39 -17.15 -15.82
CA LYS A 18 -5.33 -16.37 -14.62
C LYS A 18 -3.90 -15.87 -14.42
N LYS A 19 -3.71 -14.58 -14.23
CA LYS A 19 -2.40 -13.99 -13.97
C LYS A 19 -2.01 -14.16 -12.51
N SER A 20 -0.75 -14.33 -12.23
CA SER A 20 -0.22 -14.51 -10.88
C SER A 20 0.58 -13.29 -10.42
N ILE A 21 0.37 -12.89 -9.18
CA ILE A 21 1.01 -11.70 -8.57
C ILE A 21 1.58 -12.07 -7.21
N SER A 22 2.84 -11.75 -6.97
CA SER A 22 3.46 -11.77 -5.64
C SER A 22 3.51 -10.35 -5.07
N VAL A 23 2.92 -10.15 -3.91
CA VAL A 23 3.00 -8.89 -3.14
C VAL A 23 4.02 -9.07 -2.03
N VAL A 24 5.07 -8.27 -2.01
CA VAL A 24 6.19 -8.35 -1.06
C VAL A 24 6.31 -7.03 -0.29
N THR A 25 6.30 -7.12 1.03
CA THR A 25 6.45 -5.96 1.93
C THR A 25 7.34 -6.30 3.12
N LEU A 26 7.66 -5.32 3.96
CA LEU A 26 8.38 -5.57 5.22
C LEU A 26 7.53 -6.40 6.18
N PHE A 27 6.27 -6.01 6.43
CA PHE A 27 5.38 -6.65 7.40
C PHE A 27 4.21 -7.38 6.75
N PRO A 28 3.74 -8.51 7.31
CA PRO A 28 2.69 -9.33 6.71
C PRO A 28 1.32 -8.62 6.63
N GLY A 29 1.03 -7.70 7.56
CA GLY A 29 -0.22 -6.91 7.54
C GLY A 29 -0.34 -6.07 6.28
N ALA A 30 0.75 -5.40 5.87
CA ALA A 30 0.80 -4.59 4.66
C ALA A 30 0.64 -5.45 3.39
N SER A 31 1.36 -6.58 3.28
CA SER A 31 1.24 -7.47 2.11
C SER A 31 -0.17 -8.04 1.95
N GLN A 32 -0.83 -8.41 3.04
CA GLN A 32 -2.22 -8.89 3.02
C GLN A 32 -3.19 -7.78 2.61
N CYS A 33 -3.00 -6.56 3.11
CA CYS A 33 -3.82 -5.41 2.75
C CYS A 33 -3.74 -5.12 1.25
N TYR A 34 -2.53 -5.02 0.69
CA TYR A 34 -2.34 -4.73 -0.73
C TYR A 34 -2.82 -5.88 -1.62
N ALA A 35 -2.57 -7.13 -1.23
CA ALA A 35 -3.11 -8.30 -1.92
C ALA A 35 -4.65 -8.28 -1.93
N GLY A 36 -5.28 -7.84 -0.85
CA GLY A 36 -6.72 -7.65 -0.75
C GLY A 36 -7.24 -6.63 -1.75
N GLN A 37 -6.62 -5.47 -1.85
CA GLN A 37 -6.98 -4.41 -2.81
C GLN A 37 -6.85 -4.87 -4.27
N ILE A 38 -5.81 -5.65 -4.57
CA ILE A 38 -5.59 -6.19 -5.91
C ILE A 38 -6.67 -7.22 -6.26
N ARG A 39 -7.02 -8.13 -5.34
CA ARG A 39 -8.10 -9.09 -5.54
C ARG A 39 -9.46 -8.39 -5.72
N GLU A 40 -9.72 -7.33 -4.98
CA GLU A 40 -10.94 -6.54 -5.12
C GLU A 40 -11.03 -5.88 -6.51
N LEU A 41 -9.90 -5.36 -7.00
CA LEU A 41 -9.86 -4.70 -8.31
C LEU A 41 -9.96 -5.69 -9.47
N PHE A 42 -9.16 -6.74 -9.49
CA PHE A 42 -9.03 -7.63 -10.64
C PHE A 42 -9.86 -8.91 -10.55
N GLY A 43 -10.40 -9.24 -9.37
CA GLY A 43 -11.27 -10.40 -9.16
C GLY A 43 -10.61 -11.72 -9.57
N ASP A 44 -11.36 -12.53 -10.32
CA ASP A 44 -10.93 -13.87 -10.74
C ASP A 44 -9.86 -13.88 -11.84
N LEU A 45 -9.49 -12.72 -12.37
CA LEU A 45 -8.47 -12.60 -13.42
C LEU A 45 -7.05 -12.78 -12.87
N VAL A 46 -6.88 -12.62 -11.55
CA VAL A 46 -5.58 -12.73 -10.89
C VAL A 46 -5.59 -13.74 -9.75
N GLU A 47 -4.43 -14.33 -9.51
CA GLU A 47 -4.10 -15.07 -8.32
C GLU A 47 -3.02 -14.31 -7.56
N VAL A 48 -3.28 -13.94 -6.30
CA VAL A 48 -2.43 -13.04 -5.55
C VAL A 48 -1.89 -13.73 -4.31
N TYR A 49 -0.57 -13.75 -4.19
CA TYR A 49 0.18 -14.24 -3.06
C TYR A 49 0.75 -13.07 -2.26
N SER A 50 0.80 -13.20 -0.94
CA SER A 50 1.36 -12.17 -0.04
C SER A 50 2.55 -12.74 0.74
N TYR A 51 3.63 -11.99 0.72
CA TYR A 51 4.88 -12.36 1.39
C TYR A 51 5.42 -11.15 2.16
N SER A 52 6.19 -11.43 3.21
CA SER A 52 6.93 -10.38 3.92
C SER A 52 8.35 -10.83 4.29
N THR A 53 9.24 -9.86 4.47
CA THR A 53 10.61 -10.13 4.86
C THR A 53 10.75 -10.31 6.37
N SER A 54 9.94 -9.62 7.18
CA SER A 54 10.02 -9.70 8.65
C SER A 54 9.66 -11.07 9.22
N ASP A 55 8.73 -11.81 8.58
CA ASP A 55 8.34 -13.18 8.98
C ASP A 55 8.99 -14.27 8.11
N GLN A 56 9.90 -13.88 7.22
CA GLN A 56 10.63 -14.75 6.32
C GLN A 56 9.73 -15.54 5.34
N SER A 57 8.46 -15.16 5.18
CA SER A 57 7.57 -15.83 4.20
C SER A 57 8.05 -15.62 2.77
N VAL A 58 8.84 -14.58 2.50
CA VAL A 58 9.48 -14.30 1.22
C VAL A 58 10.39 -15.46 0.74
N GLU A 59 10.94 -16.30 1.64
CA GLU A 59 11.72 -17.48 1.29
C GLU A 59 10.91 -18.55 0.51
N LYS A 60 9.57 -18.47 0.61
CA LYS A 60 8.65 -19.38 -0.08
C LYS A 60 8.11 -18.80 -1.38
N ILE A 61 8.64 -17.65 -1.81
CA ILE A 61 8.18 -16.98 -3.02
C ILE A 61 8.37 -17.87 -4.22
N THR A 62 7.35 -17.98 -5.05
CA THR A 62 7.40 -18.73 -6.30
C THR A 62 7.36 -17.77 -7.48
N ARG A 63 7.76 -18.25 -8.66
CA ARG A 63 7.71 -17.42 -9.85
C ARG A 63 6.27 -17.05 -10.19
N THR A 64 6.03 -15.76 -10.38
CA THR A 64 4.75 -15.16 -10.78
C THR A 64 4.91 -14.26 -12.00
N ASP A 65 3.79 -13.87 -12.61
CA ASP A 65 3.81 -12.98 -13.79
C ASP A 65 4.24 -11.56 -13.41
N LEU A 66 3.98 -11.14 -12.15
CA LEU A 66 4.30 -9.81 -11.65
C LEU A 66 4.68 -9.86 -10.17
N TYR A 67 5.62 -9.02 -9.77
CA TYR A 67 6.01 -8.76 -8.39
C TYR A 67 5.66 -7.32 -8.03
N LEU A 68 4.84 -7.14 -7.00
CA LEU A 68 4.54 -5.86 -6.39
C LEU A 68 5.36 -5.76 -5.11
N VAL A 69 6.31 -4.83 -5.09
CA VAL A 69 7.30 -4.71 -4.01
C VAL A 69 7.17 -3.34 -3.35
N SER A 70 7.02 -3.30 -2.03
CA SER A 70 7.06 -2.03 -1.31
C SER A 70 8.49 -1.51 -1.14
N THR A 71 8.65 -0.20 -1.04
CA THR A 71 9.95 0.46 -0.91
C THR A 71 10.74 0.04 0.33
N ASP A 72 10.05 -0.48 1.34
CA ASP A 72 10.60 -0.96 2.60
C ASP A 72 10.78 -2.48 2.68
N ALA A 73 10.41 -3.22 1.62
CA ALA A 73 10.46 -4.68 1.65
C ALA A 73 11.89 -5.21 1.83
N PHE A 74 12.87 -4.57 1.19
CA PHE A 74 14.26 -4.97 1.21
C PHE A 74 15.16 -3.79 1.61
N LYS A 75 16.24 -4.09 2.34
CA LYS A 75 17.21 -3.05 2.75
C LYS A 75 18.05 -2.56 1.58
N ILE A 76 18.39 -3.45 0.68
CA ILE A 76 19.27 -3.20 -0.47
C ILE A 76 18.81 -4.04 -1.69
N ALA A 77 19.15 -3.58 -2.88
CA ALA A 77 18.80 -4.25 -4.13
C ALA A 77 19.36 -5.68 -4.25
N GLU A 78 20.50 -5.96 -3.62
CA GLU A 78 21.10 -7.27 -3.57
C GLU A 78 20.24 -8.28 -2.79
N GLU A 79 19.54 -7.84 -1.76
CA GLU A 79 18.59 -8.66 -1.01
C GLU A 79 17.35 -8.97 -1.86
N GLU A 80 16.81 -7.98 -2.55
CA GLU A 80 15.69 -8.16 -3.49
C GLU A 80 16.01 -9.20 -4.55
N SER A 81 17.21 -9.15 -5.14
CA SER A 81 17.64 -10.04 -6.21
C SER A 81 17.71 -11.52 -5.82
N GLN A 82 17.69 -11.83 -4.52
CA GLN A 82 17.65 -13.23 -4.05
C GLN A 82 16.24 -13.84 -4.19
N TYR A 83 15.22 -13.01 -4.19
CA TYR A 83 13.82 -13.44 -4.17
C TYR A 83 13.05 -13.10 -5.44
N VAL A 84 13.42 -11.99 -6.09
CA VAL A 84 12.79 -11.55 -7.35
C VAL A 84 13.72 -11.91 -8.51
N PRO A 85 13.28 -12.74 -9.48
CA PRO A 85 14.10 -13.09 -10.64
C PRO A 85 14.51 -11.86 -11.45
N ALA A 86 15.73 -11.86 -11.98
CA ALA A 86 16.25 -10.73 -12.77
C ALA A 86 15.43 -10.43 -14.04
N ASP A 87 14.70 -11.41 -14.57
CA ASP A 87 13.75 -11.27 -15.68
C ASP A 87 12.30 -11.10 -15.22
N GLY A 88 12.07 -10.99 -13.90
CA GLY A 88 10.76 -10.74 -13.30
C GLY A 88 10.28 -9.33 -13.58
N GLN A 89 8.99 -9.18 -13.86
CA GLN A 89 8.38 -7.86 -13.93
C GLN A 89 8.12 -7.35 -12.52
N VAL A 90 8.64 -6.18 -12.18
CA VAL A 90 8.46 -5.54 -10.87
C VAL A 90 7.68 -4.25 -11.02
N VAL A 91 6.75 -4.01 -10.11
CA VAL A 91 6.08 -2.74 -9.90
C VAL A 91 6.27 -2.34 -8.45
N GLU A 92 6.79 -1.15 -8.23
CA GLU A 92 6.93 -0.57 -6.90
C GLU A 92 5.56 -0.15 -6.35
N ILE A 93 5.30 -0.47 -5.08
CA ILE A 93 4.05 -0.10 -4.42
C ILE A 93 4.15 1.33 -3.91
N TYR A 94 3.42 2.24 -4.53
CA TYR A 94 3.20 3.58 -4.01
C TYR A 94 1.90 3.62 -3.23
N VAL A 95 1.94 4.24 -2.06
CA VAL A 95 0.80 4.34 -1.15
C VAL A 95 0.37 5.79 -0.95
N GLY A 96 -0.90 5.99 -0.63
CA GLY A 96 -1.49 7.29 -0.38
C GLY A 96 -2.41 7.29 0.85
N TYR A 97 -3.30 8.26 0.92
CA TYR A 97 -4.28 8.36 2.00
C TYR A 97 -5.70 8.35 1.45
N SER A 98 -6.60 7.65 2.14
CA SER A 98 -8.01 7.69 1.80
C SER A 98 -8.63 9.05 2.14
N LYS A 99 -9.71 9.43 1.43
CA LYS A 99 -10.47 10.66 1.74
C LYS A 99 -10.94 10.69 3.20
N GLU A 100 -11.31 9.56 3.75
CA GLU A 100 -11.77 9.43 5.13
C GLU A 100 -10.66 9.77 6.12
N VAL A 101 -9.43 9.27 5.90
CA VAL A 101 -8.26 9.61 6.72
C VAL A 101 -7.98 11.11 6.65
N ILE A 102 -7.95 11.68 5.45
CA ILE A 102 -7.72 13.12 5.25
C ILE A 102 -8.78 13.94 5.98
N ARG A 103 -10.08 13.59 5.81
CA ARG A 103 -11.19 14.26 6.50
C ARG A 103 -11.03 14.19 8.01
N ARG A 104 -10.75 13.01 8.55
CA ARG A 104 -10.58 12.78 9.99
C ARG A 104 -9.41 13.59 10.56
N LEU A 105 -8.28 13.65 9.87
CA LEU A 105 -7.13 14.45 10.31
C LEU A 105 -7.42 15.96 10.24
N LYS A 106 -8.20 16.42 9.26
CA LYS A 106 -8.64 17.84 9.15
C LYS A 106 -9.57 18.29 10.28
N GLU A 107 -10.23 17.38 10.96
CA GLU A 107 -11.08 17.68 12.13
C GLU A 107 -10.27 17.99 13.40
N ILE A 108 -8.98 17.63 13.43
CA ILE A 108 -8.10 17.95 14.56
C ILE A 108 -7.83 19.46 14.57
N PRO A 109 -7.91 20.12 15.77
CA PRO A 109 -7.73 21.56 15.87
C PRO A 109 -6.39 22.05 15.29
N ALA A 110 -6.41 23.19 14.62
CA ALA A 110 -5.21 23.80 14.05
C ALA A 110 -4.17 24.10 15.14
N GLY A 111 -2.89 23.92 14.79
CA GLY A 111 -1.77 24.09 15.71
C GLY A 111 -1.53 22.92 16.66
N THR A 112 -2.37 21.87 16.61
CA THR A 112 -2.13 20.68 17.43
C THR A 112 -0.81 20.02 17.01
N ARG A 113 0.03 19.72 18.00
CA ARG A 113 1.29 18.98 17.81
C ARG A 113 1.00 17.49 17.78
N VAL A 114 1.45 16.83 16.74
CA VAL A 114 1.12 15.43 16.45
C VAL A 114 2.40 14.66 16.17
N LEU A 115 2.65 13.61 16.92
CA LEU A 115 3.71 12.66 16.63
C LEU A 115 3.24 11.74 15.50
N PHE A 116 3.91 11.79 14.35
CA PHE A 116 3.62 10.85 13.27
C PHE A 116 4.60 9.68 13.35
N VAL A 117 4.08 8.51 13.73
CA VAL A 117 4.89 7.31 14.00
C VAL A 117 4.92 6.41 12.78
N ASN A 118 6.11 6.02 12.33
CA ASN A 118 6.32 5.05 11.25
C ASN A 118 7.53 4.16 11.58
N VAL A 119 7.84 3.19 10.73
CA VAL A 119 8.95 2.22 10.92
C VAL A 119 10.34 2.87 10.91
N THR A 120 10.49 3.99 10.21
CA THR A 120 11.69 4.82 10.26
C THR A 120 11.33 6.30 10.33
N HIS A 121 12.23 7.12 10.85
CA HIS A 121 12.07 8.58 10.87
C HIS A 121 11.91 9.15 9.45
N GLN A 122 12.66 8.64 8.47
CA GLN A 122 12.54 9.09 7.09
C GLN A 122 11.16 8.79 6.50
N MET A 123 10.64 7.56 6.69
CA MET A 123 9.30 7.18 6.22
C MET A 123 8.21 8.02 6.90
N ALA A 124 8.40 8.39 8.18
CA ALA A 124 7.51 9.33 8.84
C ALA A 124 7.50 10.70 8.17
N ARG A 125 8.67 11.24 7.80
CA ARG A 125 8.79 12.53 7.07
C ARG A 125 8.14 12.50 5.70
N GLU A 126 8.36 11.44 4.93
CA GLU A 126 7.76 11.26 3.61
C GLU A 126 6.23 11.17 3.71
N ALA A 127 5.73 10.41 4.70
CA ALA A 127 4.31 10.28 4.97
C ALA A 127 3.67 11.62 5.37
N ILE A 128 4.34 12.42 6.20
CA ILE A 128 3.91 13.78 6.57
C ILE A 128 3.84 14.67 5.32
N THR A 129 4.86 14.65 4.48
CA THR A 129 4.89 15.43 3.23
C THR A 129 3.69 15.10 2.34
N GLN A 130 3.32 13.82 2.22
CA GLN A 130 2.14 13.40 1.46
C GLN A 130 0.82 13.90 2.11
N LEU A 131 0.73 13.91 3.44
CA LEU A 131 -0.44 14.48 4.16
C LEU A 131 -0.59 15.98 3.89
N GLU A 132 0.53 16.72 3.97
CA GLU A 132 0.55 18.15 3.70
C GLU A 132 0.15 18.46 2.25
N GLN A 133 0.67 17.70 1.28
CA GLN A 133 0.27 17.78 -0.13
C GLN A 133 -1.23 17.46 -0.35
N SER A 134 -1.80 16.61 0.53
CA SER A 134 -3.23 16.28 0.54
C SER A 134 -4.07 17.34 1.29
N GLY A 135 -3.45 18.43 1.72
CA GLY A 135 -4.10 19.56 2.36
C GLY A 135 -4.34 19.42 3.86
N VAL A 136 -3.59 18.55 4.56
CA VAL A 136 -3.57 18.47 6.04
C VAL A 136 -2.43 19.34 6.56
N ASN A 137 -2.60 20.67 6.47
CA ASN A 137 -1.54 21.66 6.76
C ASN A 137 -1.73 22.39 8.10
N GLN A 138 -2.85 22.13 8.80
CA GLN A 138 -3.18 22.80 10.05
C GLN A 138 -2.48 22.18 11.25
N LEU A 139 -1.90 20.99 11.13
CA LEU A 139 -1.23 20.27 12.21
C LEU A 139 0.28 20.55 12.23
N GLN A 140 0.88 20.44 13.42
CA GLN A 140 2.32 20.51 13.59
C GLN A 140 2.85 19.09 13.76
N PHE A 141 3.12 18.44 12.64
CA PHE A 141 3.64 17.08 12.64
C PHE A 141 5.09 17.01 13.10
N ILE A 142 5.39 16.02 13.89
CA ILE A 142 6.74 15.65 14.37
C ILE A 142 6.98 14.23 13.89
N PRO A 143 7.92 14.00 12.96
CA PRO A 143 8.23 12.66 12.51
C PRO A 143 8.88 11.86 13.64
N TYR A 144 8.51 10.60 13.76
CA TYR A 144 9.06 9.67 14.72
C TYR A 144 9.09 8.26 14.12
N GLY A 145 10.19 7.54 14.34
CA GLY A 145 10.32 6.14 13.97
C GLY A 145 11.65 5.59 14.40
N PRO A 146 11.67 4.44 15.14
CA PRO A 146 12.90 3.70 15.35
C PRO A 146 13.40 3.21 13.99
N ASP A 147 14.70 3.26 13.75
CA ASP A 147 15.23 2.61 12.55
C ASP A 147 15.19 1.09 12.73
N VAL A 148 14.08 0.46 12.28
CA VAL A 148 13.88 -0.99 12.40
C VAL A 148 14.89 -1.81 11.60
N PHE A 149 15.63 -1.17 10.68
CA PHE A 149 16.63 -1.86 9.85
C PHE A 149 17.99 -1.92 10.52
N THR A 150 18.37 -0.90 11.25
CA THR A 150 19.69 -0.83 11.90
C THR A 150 19.63 -1.22 13.38
N MET A 151 18.46 -1.17 14.00
CA MET A 151 18.26 -1.33 15.45
C MET A 151 19.14 -0.37 16.28
N GLU A 152 19.72 0.63 15.62
CA GLU A 152 20.47 1.67 16.30
C GLU A 152 19.52 2.80 16.72
N PRO A 153 19.64 3.33 17.94
CA PRO A 153 18.89 4.52 18.30
C PRO A 153 19.37 5.67 17.40
N THR A 154 18.47 6.20 16.60
CA THR A 154 18.73 7.39 15.79
C THR A 154 19.00 8.55 16.75
N PHE A 155 20.27 8.98 16.80
CA PHE A 155 20.71 10.03 17.72
C PHE A 155 20.03 11.37 17.34
N GLY A 156 19.14 11.83 18.19
CA GLY A 156 18.69 13.23 18.24
C GLY A 156 17.28 13.52 17.71
N ASP A 157 16.74 12.72 16.82
CA ASP A 157 15.43 12.98 16.18
C ASP A 157 14.26 12.22 16.82
N ASP A 158 14.52 11.20 17.67
CA ASP A 158 13.49 10.35 18.28
C ASP A 158 13.09 10.80 19.70
N VAL A 159 13.46 12.00 20.10
CA VAL A 159 13.01 12.53 21.39
C VAL A 159 11.58 13.05 21.24
N VAL A 160 10.65 12.34 21.87
CA VAL A 160 9.27 12.83 21.98
C VAL A 160 9.25 14.08 22.85
N PRO A 161 8.86 15.25 22.33
CA PRO A 161 8.78 16.46 23.15
C PRO A 161 7.70 16.29 24.24
N GLU A 162 8.00 16.73 25.47
CA GLU A 162 7.14 16.54 26.65
C GLU A 162 5.68 17.04 26.49
N ASN A 163 5.45 17.96 25.55
CA ASN A 163 4.14 18.55 25.30
C ASN A 163 3.40 17.95 24.11
N VAL A 164 3.84 16.81 23.59
CA VAL A 164 3.15 16.05 22.54
C VAL A 164 2.38 14.90 23.16
N LYS A 165 1.07 14.90 22.98
CA LYS A 165 0.13 13.97 23.62
C LYS A 165 -0.67 13.13 22.63
N LEU A 166 -0.65 13.51 21.35
CA LEU A 166 -1.36 12.86 20.26
C LEU A 166 -0.35 12.21 19.32
N ALA A 167 -0.53 10.93 19.04
CA ALA A 167 0.18 10.22 17.98
C ALA A 167 -0.79 9.82 16.84
N VAL A 168 -0.26 9.78 15.63
CA VAL A 168 -0.92 9.24 14.43
C VAL A 168 0.02 8.19 13.83
N THR A 169 -0.50 7.03 13.45
CA THR A 169 0.30 5.95 12.87
C THR A 169 -0.46 5.18 11.79
N PRO A 170 0.20 4.76 10.69
CA PRO A 170 -0.39 3.91 9.65
C PRO A 170 -0.26 2.42 9.99
N ASP A 171 -0.84 2.01 11.13
CA ASP A 171 -0.84 0.65 11.70
C ASP A 171 0.46 0.21 12.41
N GLU A 172 1.37 1.15 12.67
CA GLU A 172 2.64 0.88 13.36
C GLU A 172 2.52 1.06 14.88
N MET A 173 1.51 0.39 15.49
CA MET A 173 1.16 0.59 16.91
C MET A 173 2.27 0.18 17.86
N ASP A 174 3.09 -0.81 17.52
CA ASP A 174 4.19 -1.32 18.34
C ASP A 174 5.33 -0.30 18.48
N PHE A 175 5.40 0.68 17.58
CA PHE A 175 6.41 1.74 17.61
C PHE A 175 5.91 3.03 18.29
N VAL A 176 4.66 3.07 18.71
CA VAL A 176 4.13 4.24 19.42
C VAL A 176 4.76 4.37 20.80
N PRO A 177 5.41 5.50 21.14
CA PRO A 177 6.04 5.67 22.42
C PRO A 177 5.06 5.59 23.58
N ALA A 178 5.52 5.05 24.71
CA ALA A 178 4.76 5.09 25.95
C ALA A 178 4.49 6.54 26.38
N GLY A 179 3.29 6.79 26.93
CA GLY A 179 2.91 8.12 27.46
C GLY A 179 2.10 8.98 26.48
N MET A 180 1.77 8.51 25.29
CA MET A 180 0.78 9.16 24.45
C MET A 180 -0.60 9.07 25.09
N GLU A 181 -1.29 10.23 25.23
CA GLU A 181 -2.66 10.27 25.79
C GLU A 181 -3.71 9.80 24.76
N GLN A 182 -3.43 10.03 23.48
CA GLN A 182 -4.30 9.64 22.38
C GLN A 182 -3.48 9.09 21.22
N VAL A 183 -3.94 8.01 20.63
CA VAL A 183 -3.36 7.42 19.41
C VAL A 183 -4.46 7.28 18.35
N ILE A 184 -4.21 7.83 17.18
CA ILE A 184 -5.06 7.66 16.00
C ILE A 184 -4.37 6.69 15.06
N ASN A 185 -4.79 5.43 15.07
CA ASN A 185 -4.40 4.49 14.02
C ASN A 185 -5.23 4.78 12.76
N ILE A 186 -4.57 5.14 11.68
CA ILE A 186 -5.19 5.42 10.38
C ILE A 186 -5.25 4.19 9.47
N GLY A 187 -4.75 3.04 9.95
CA GLY A 187 -4.66 1.80 9.19
C GLY A 187 -3.62 1.83 8.08
N HIS A 188 -3.43 0.70 7.42
CA HIS A 188 -2.53 0.63 6.27
C HIS A 188 -2.93 1.63 5.19
N ARG A 189 -1.94 2.32 4.63
CA ARG A 189 -2.14 3.25 3.52
C ARG A 189 -2.47 2.46 2.25
N PRO A 190 -3.55 2.82 1.53
CA PRO A 190 -3.90 2.11 0.30
C PRO A 190 -2.89 2.35 -0.82
N CYS A 191 -2.75 1.35 -1.72
CA CYS A 191 -2.00 1.53 -2.97
C CYS A 191 -2.57 2.70 -3.77
N THR A 192 -1.71 3.47 -4.44
CA THR A 192 -2.15 4.57 -5.31
C THR A 192 -2.81 4.06 -6.60
N ALA A 193 -3.59 4.92 -7.24
CA ALA A 193 -4.14 4.63 -8.56
C ALA A 193 -3.04 4.30 -9.59
N ASN A 194 -1.89 4.98 -9.49
CA ASN A 194 -0.75 4.73 -10.38
C ASN A 194 -0.23 3.30 -10.24
N THR A 195 -0.05 2.80 -9.00
CA THR A 195 0.34 1.39 -8.77
C THR A 195 -0.67 0.43 -9.41
N MET A 196 -1.97 0.68 -9.26
CA MET A 196 -3.01 -0.17 -9.82
C MET A 196 -3.07 -0.13 -11.35
N ILE A 197 -2.91 1.06 -11.94
CA ILE A 197 -2.85 1.23 -13.40
C ILE A 197 -1.62 0.52 -13.97
N GLU A 198 -0.44 0.70 -13.36
CA GLU A 198 0.77 0.03 -13.82
C GLU A 198 0.66 -1.49 -13.70
N THR A 199 0.07 -1.99 -12.61
CA THR A 199 -0.25 -3.41 -12.45
C THR A 199 -1.12 -3.94 -13.60
N ALA A 200 -2.19 -3.20 -13.94
CA ALA A 200 -3.08 -3.56 -15.05
C ALA A 200 -2.33 -3.61 -16.37
N LEU A 201 -1.55 -2.58 -16.68
CA LEU A 201 -0.75 -2.48 -17.91
C LEU A 201 0.25 -3.63 -18.05
N ARG A 202 1.01 -3.93 -16.98
CA ARG A 202 2.00 -5.02 -16.98
C ARG A 202 1.38 -6.40 -17.21
N LEU A 203 0.14 -6.59 -16.77
CA LEU A 203 -0.57 -7.87 -16.90
C LEU A 203 -1.46 -7.97 -18.15
N GLY A 204 -1.63 -6.89 -18.93
CA GLY A 204 -2.56 -6.83 -20.06
C GLY A 204 -4.03 -6.89 -19.61
N LEU A 205 -4.34 -6.21 -18.49
CA LEU A 205 -5.69 -6.19 -17.88
C LEU A 205 -6.31 -4.79 -17.92
N GLU A 206 -5.95 -3.95 -18.90
CA GLU A 206 -6.40 -2.56 -19.02
C GLU A 206 -7.91 -2.44 -19.13
N SER A 207 -8.57 -3.40 -19.80
CA SER A 207 -10.03 -3.42 -19.97
C SER A 207 -10.78 -3.44 -18.62
N VAL A 208 -10.18 -4.04 -17.59
CA VAL A 208 -10.77 -4.04 -16.24
C VAL A 208 -10.82 -2.63 -15.67
N MET A 209 -9.80 -1.82 -15.97
CA MET A 209 -9.74 -0.42 -15.53
C MET A 209 -10.80 0.42 -16.25
N GLU A 210 -11.09 0.15 -17.52
CA GLU A 210 -12.13 0.83 -18.29
C GLU A 210 -13.51 0.51 -17.77
N GLU A 211 -13.81 -0.77 -17.50
CA GLU A 211 -15.11 -1.22 -17.01
C GLU A 211 -15.41 -0.76 -15.59
N LYS A 212 -14.39 -0.78 -14.70
CA LYS A 212 -14.53 -0.41 -13.28
C LYS A 212 -14.30 1.07 -13.01
N ASN A 213 -13.78 1.85 -13.97
CA ASN A 213 -13.49 3.28 -13.85
C ASN A 213 -14.69 4.10 -13.35
N SER A 214 -15.92 3.67 -13.60
CA SER A 214 -17.12 4.37 -13.17
C SER A 214 -17.40 4.26 -11.66
N ARG A 215 -16.80 3.32 -10.92
CA ARG A 215 -17.10 3.10 -9.50
C ARG A 215 -15.90 3.19 -8.56
N ILE A 216 -14.78 2.56 -8.89
CA ILE A 216 -13.66 2.41 -7.94
C ILE A 216 -12.74 3.64 -7.94
N ILE A 217 -12.41 4.21 -9.10
CA ILE A 217 -11.54 5.39 -9.19
C ILE A 217 -12.26 6.61 -8.60
N PHE A 218 -13.56 6.77 -8.82
CA PHE A 218 -14.32 7.89 -8.26
C PHE A 218 -14.53 7.80 -6.75
N THR A 219 -14.60 6.60 -6.17
CA THR A 219 -14.91 6.45 -4.74
C THR A 219 -13.66 6.48 -3.86
N LEU A 220 -12.52 5.99 -4.34
CA LEU A 220 -11.31 5.83 -3.52
C LEU A 220 -10.19 6.84 -3.84
N TRP A 221 -10.16 7.46 -5.06
CA TRP A 221 -8.92 8.03 -5.58
C TRP A 221 -8.98 9.46 -6.14
N LEU A 222 -10.13 10.11 -6.26
CA LEU A 222 -10.21 11.52 -6.68
C LEU A 222 -10.44 12.43 -5.47
N PRO A 223 -9.72 13.57 -5.40
CA PRO A 223 -9.82 14.57 -4.33
C PRO A 223 -11.20 15.23 -4.24
#